data_361103025b8f219b78a91af592bc8123
#
_entry.id   361103025b8f219b78a91af592bc8123
#
_cell.length_a   1.000
_cell.length_b   1.000
_cell.length_c   1.000
_cell.angle_alpha   90.00
_cell.angle_beta   90.00
_cell.angle_gamma   90.00
#
_symmetry.space_group_name_H-M   'P 1'
#
loop_
_entity.id
_entity.type
_entity.pdbx_description
1 polymer ?
#
loop_
_entity_poly.entity_id
_entity_poly.type
_entity_poly.pdbx_seq_one_letter_code
_entity_poly.pdbx_strand_id
1 'polypeptide(L)'
;MITEVDIHMPLPRALREEAQRKAVANALQISPARVQGMRLLKESIDARRRPICKQLRLMVAVDEPLPPQELPVRHYAPVGEGARRVIIVGSGPGGLFAALRCLELGMRPIVLERGKDVSARRFDLQPVNCRGFVVEDSNYCFGEGGAGTFSDGKLYTRATKRGPVAEVYETFVAHGADPAILTDAHPHVGSNRLPNIIKAIRTSIINAGGEVHFRSRVVALLTDRGGTRVCGVRTADGTEYTGCAVILATGHSARDVYRMLRDMGLLLERKPFAVGVRIEHPQALIDAVQYHLRPGAPRPEGLPAARYTLATSIEGRGVHSFCMCPGGFIVPAATENDEVVVNGMSLSRRNSPFSNSGFVVTVEPEDTDAFLREHGALSGIAYQKALEVATSQAGGGMMRAPAQRVQDFLAGRVSASLPVTSYHPGITPWDLNALLPPSVCSRMREGLVFFDRKLRGFAGEDALLIGCETRTSSPVRIPRDASTLQHPQLAGLFPCGEGAGFAGGIVSAALDGRRCAEAVQQMPLS
;
A
#
# COMPACT_ATOMS: atom_id res chain seq x y z
N MET A 1 -16.41 36.89 11.26
CA MET A 1 -16.90 35.54 11.70
C MET A 1 -16.28 34.47 10.79
N ILE A 2 -15.60 33.51 11.37
CA ILE A 2 -15.08 32.36 10.62
C ILE A 2 -15.98 31.16 10.85
N THR A 3 -16.40 30.46 9.79
CA THR A 3 -17.31 29.32 9.85
C THR A 3 -16.97 28.27 8.79
N GLU A 4 -17.43 27.03 8.99
CA GLU A 4 -17.35 25.99 7.98
C GLU A 4 -18.65 25.89 7.19
N VAL A 5 -18.54 25.77 5.87
CA VAL A 5 -19.68 25.64 4.97
C VAL A 5 -19.47 24.47 4.03
N ASP A 6 -20.45 23.59 3.97
CA ASP A 6 -20.51 22.52 2.97
C ASP A 6 -21.34 23.00 1.77
N ILE A 7 -20.75 22.92 0.57
CA ILE A 7 -21.45 23.19 -0.68
C ILE A 7 -21.36 21.99 -1.61
N HIS A 8 -22.46 21.75 -2.34
CA HIS A 8 -22.56 20.73 -3.37
C HIS A 8 -22.93 21.41 -4.69
N MET A 9 -22.07 21.31 -5.69
CA MET A 9 -22.26 22.06 -6.92
C MET A 9 -21.73 21.31 -8.16
N PRO A 10 -22.34 21.55 -9.35
CA PRO A 10 -21.87 20.96 -10.60
C PRO A 10 -20.40 21.28 -10.89
N LEU A 11 -19.68 20.30 -11.41
CA LEU A 11 -18.23 20.35 -11.65
C LEU A 11 -17.78 21.64 -12.36
N PRO A 12 -18.39 22.09 -13.48
CA PRO A 12 -17.92 23.29 -14.16
C PRO A 12 -18.04 24.58 -13.34
N ARG A 13 -18.99 24.61 -12.39
CA ARG A 13 -19.13 25.72 -11.44
C ARG A 13 -18.15 25.58 -10.26
N ALA A 14 -17.91 24.35 -9.83
CA ALA A 14 -17.01 24.06 -8.72
C ALA A 14 -15.53 24.39 -9.01
N LEU A 15 -15.17 24.57 -10.27
CA LEU A 15 -13.82 24.99 -10.68
C LEU A 15 -13.64 26.53 -10.70
N ARG A 16 -14.72 27.31 -10.45
CA ARG A 16 -14.69 28.77 -10.47
C ARG A 16 -14.88 29.34 -9.07
N GLU A 17 -13.89 30.05 -8.57
CA GLU A 17 -13.93 30.64 -7.22
C GLU A 17 -15.15 31.57 -7.02
N GLU A 18 -15.46 32.40 -8.03
CA GLU A 18 -16.63 33.28 -7.96
C GLU A 18 -17.97 32.51 -7.81
N ALA A 19 -18.08 31.35 -8.48
CA ALA A 19 -19.28 30.51 -8.34
C ALA A 19 -19.34 29.82 -6.97
N GLN A 20 -18.18 29.41 -6.42
CA GLN A 20 -18.09 28.90 -5.06
C GLN A 20 -18.48 29.99 -4.05
N ARG A 21 -17.97 31.23 -4.20
CA ARG A 21 -18.29 32.39 -3.34
C ARG A 21 -19.78 32.71 -3.32
N LYS A 22 -20.43 32.69 -4.49
CA LYS A 22 -21.88 32.85 -4.59
C LYS A 22 -22.65 31.71 -3.90
N ALA A 23 -22.19 30.47 -4.06
CA ALA A 23 -22.82 29.30 -3.42
C ALA A 23 -22.71 29.36 -1.89
N VAL A 24 -21.54 29.74 -1.39
CA VAL A 24 -21.28 29.95 0.06
C VAL A 24 -22.14 31.06 0.60
N ALA A 25 -22.20 32.21 -0.09
CA ALA A 25 -23.02 33.35 0.34
C ALA A 25 -24.52 33.00 0.40
N ASN A 26 -25.03 32.23 -0.56
CA ASN A 26 -26.40 31.72 -0.56
C ASN A 26 -26.63 30.75 0.63
N ALA A 27 -25.69 29.84 0.92
CA ALA A 27 -25.80 28.91 2.03
C ALA A 27 -25.85 29.63 3.40
N LEU A 28 -25.11 30.74 3.51
CA LEU A 28 -25.07 31.58 4.72
C LEU A 28 -26.16 32.66 4.73
N GLN A 29 -26.94 32.82 3.67
CA GLN A 29 -27.96 33.88 3.49
C GLN A 29 -27.38 35.31 3.63
N ILE A 30 -26.19 35.54 3.06
CA ILE A 30 -25.49 36.83 3.08
C ILE A 30 -25.18 37.32 1.65
N SER A 31 -24.78 38.59 1.54
CA SER A 31 -24.23 39.10 0.29
C SER A 31 -22.87 38.47 -0.03
N PRO A 32 -22.57 38.10 -1.29
CA PRO A 32 -21.24 37.60 -1.68
C PRO A 32 -20.08 38.54 -1.36
N ALA A 33 -20.32 39.85 -1.29
CA ALA A 33 -19.35 40.87 -0.93
C ALA A 33 -18.83 40.73 0.52
N ARG A 34 -19.62 40.13 1.41
CA ARG A 34 -19.25 39.88 2.80
C ARG A 34 -18.32 38.70 2.97
N VAL A 35 -18.19 37.81 1.97
CA VAL A 35 -17.24 36.69 1.99
C VAL A 35 -15.87 37.21 1.63
N GLN A 36 -15.02 37.45 2.63
CA GLN A 36 -13.68 38.01 2.48
C GLN A 36 -12.63 36.96 2.06
N GLY A 37 -12.83 35.70 2.43
CA GLY A 37 -11.91 34.62 2.05
C GLY A 37 -12.56 33.25 2.18
N MET A 38 -12.02 32.30 1.42
CA MET A 38 -12.43 30.89 1.46
C MET A 38 -11.19 29.99 1.41
N ARG A 39 -11.18 28.92 2.19
CA ARG A 39 -10.13 27.89 2.18
C ARG A 39 -10.76 26.52 2.10
N LEU A 40 -10.25 25.69 1.18
CA LEU A 40 -10.69 24.31 1.05
C LEU A 40 -10.22 23.48 2.25
N LEU A 41 -11.15 22.83 2.94
CA LEU A 41 -10.88 21.89 4.03
C LEU A 41 -11.02 20.44 3.56
N LYS A 42 -11.98 20.19 2.66
CA LYS A 42 -12.20 18.85 2.10
C LYS A 42 -12.88 18.94 0.76
N GLU A 43 -12.47 18.08 -0.18
CA GLU A 43 -13.17 17.90 -1.45
C GLU A 43 -13.41 16.43 -1.76
N SER A 44 -14.53 16.18 -2.45
CA SER A 44 -14.85 14.89 -3.03
C SER A 44 -15.68 15.05 -4.30
N ILE A 45 -15.64 14.05 -5.18
CA ILE A 45 -16.41 14.01 -6.42
C ILE A 45 -17.61 13.09 -6.21
N ASP A 46 -18.79 13.59 -6.54
CA ASP A 46 -20.01 12.80 -6.64
C ASP A 46 -20.38 12.61 -8.12
N ALA A 47 -20.07 11.44 -8.64
CA ALA A 47 -20.36 11.02 -10.01
C ALA A 47 -21.45 9.95 -10.08
N ARG A 48 -22.20 9.70 -9.01
CA ARG A 48 -23.28 8.70 -8.99
C ARG A 48 -24.43 9.04 -9.93
N ARG A 49 -24.62 10.30 -10.24
CA ARG A 49 -25.66 10.82 -11.14
C ARG A 49 -25.13 11.98 -11.98
N ARG A 50 -25.82 12.33 -13.05
CA ARG A 50 -25.58 13.59 -13.79
C ARG A 50 -26.43 14.73 -13.23
N PRO A 51 -25.91 15.96 -13.20
CA PRO A 51 -24.52 16.34 -13.52
C PRO A 51 -23.53 15.83 -12.46
N ILE A 52 -22.27 15.58 -12.86
CA ILE A 52 -21.19 15.30 -11.92
C ILE A 52 -20.99 16.52 -11.04
N CYS A 53 -20.93 16.32 -9.74
CA CYS A 53 -20.78 17.38 -8.76
C CYS A 53 -19.49 17.24 -7.94
N LYS A 54 -18.99 18.37 -7.42
CA LYS A 54 -18.03 18.38 -6.31
C LYS A 54 -18.76 18.72 -5.00
N GLN A 55 -18.40 17.99 -3.97
CA GLN A 55 -18.70 18.31 -2.59
C GLN A 55 -17.48 19.01 -1.99
N LEU A 56 -17.64 20.24 -1.55
CA LEU A 56 -16.57 21.06 -0.98
C LEU A 56 -16.94 21.45 0.44
N ARG A 57 -16.06 21.21 1.40
CA ARG A 57 -16.11 21.82 2.72
C ARG A 57 -15.11 22.95 2.74
N LEU A 58 -15.57 24.13 3.05
CA LEU A 58 -14.80 25.37 2.99
C LEU A 58 -14.80 26.04 4.39
N MET A 59 -13.63 26.49 4.83
CA MET A 59 -13.54 27.51 5.86
C MET A 59 -13.80 28.86 5.21
N VAL A 60 -14.72 29.63 5.74
CA VAL A 60 -15.21 30.88 5.18
C VAL A 60 -15.03 32.00 6.20
N ALA A 61 -14.42 33.08 5.77
CA ALA A 61 -14.29 34.33 6.55
C ALA A 61 -15.33 35.35 6.05
N VAL A 62 -16.21 35.78 6.96
CA VAL A 62 -17.27 36.77 6.70
C VAL A 62 -16.96 38.05 7.46
N ASP A 63 -16.85 39.17 6.74
CA ASP A 63 -16.52 40.53 7.24
C ASP A 63 -15.16 40.65 7.96
N GLU A 64 -14.29 39.68 7.81
CA GLU A 64 -12.95 39.67 8.36
C GLU A 64 -12.00 38.86 7.46
N PRO A 65 -10.68 39.06 7.51
CA PRO A 65 -9.74 38.29 6.70
C PRO A 65 -9.65 36.85 7.15
N LEU A 66 -9.39 35.96 6.20
CA LEU A 66 -9.10 34.57 6.51
C LEU A 66 -7.71 34.47 7.18
N PRO A 67 -7.56 33.73 8.29
CA PRO A 67 -6.27 33.53 8.90
C PRO A 67 -5.28 32.87 7.94
N PRO A 68 -3.98 33.16 7.99
CA PRO A 68 -2.99 32.53 7.13
C PRO A 68 -3.06 31.00 7.26
N GLN A 69 -2.76 30.31 6.15
CA GLN A 69 -2.64 28.86 6.17
C GLN A 69 -1.22 28.49 6.56
N GLU A 70 -1.07 27.92 7.72
CA GLU A 70 0.19 27.31 8.13
C GLU A 70 0.25 25.88 7.60
N LEU A 71 1.33 25.58 6.88
CA LEU A 71 1.59 24.19 6.48
C LEU A 71 2.18 23.44 7.66
N PRO A 72 1.86 22.13 7.80
CA PRO A 72 2.46 21.31 8.84
C PRO A 72 3.98 21.34 8.79
N VAL A 73 4.60 21.63 9.93
CA VAL A 73 6.06 21.53 10.13
C VAL A 73 6.29 20.50 11.23
N ARG A 74 7.32 19.69 11.09
CA ARG A 74 7.72 18.70 12.08
C ARG A 74 9.16 18.96 12.52
N HIS A 75 9.34 19.16 13.80
CA HIS A 75 10.64 19.31 14.43
C HIS A 75 10.89 18.12 15.34
N TYR A 76 12.06 17.52 15.21
CA TYR A 76 12.50 16.42 16.06
C TYR A 76 13.70 16.90 16.86
N ALA A 77 13.56 16.92 18.18
CA ALA A 77 14.66 17.27 19.06
C ALA A 77 15.77 16.22 18.95
N PRO A 78 17.05 16.65 18.94
CA PRO A 78 18.16 15.71 18.91
C PRO A 78 18.16 14.81 20.13
N VAL A 79 18.33 13.51 19.92
CA VAL A 79 18.51 12.51 20.98
C VAL A 79 19.99 12.22 21.19
N GLY A 80 20.44 12.24 22.46
CA GLY A 80 21.81 11.98 22.81
C GLY A 80 22.20 10.50 22.72
N GLU A 81 23.51 10.23 22.81
CA GLU A 81 24.04 8.85 22.77
C GLU A 81 23.55 7.99 23.93
N GLY A 82 23.26 8.55 25.09
CA GLY A 82 22.68 7.86 26.25
C GLY A 82 21.19 7.57 26.16
N ALA A 83 20.50 7.98 25.09
CA ALA A 83 19.06 7.68 24.92
C ALA A 83 18.82 6.18 24.71
N ARG A 84 17.65 5.70 25.15
CA ARG A 84 17.22 4.30 24.95
C ARG A 84 17.25 3.94 23.46
N ARG A 85 18.05 2.93 23.12
CA ARG A 85 18.18 2.45 21.73
C ARG A 85 17.05 1.49 21.38
N VAL A 86 16.36 1.76 20.30
CA VAL A 86 15.28 0.91 19.76
C VAL A 86 15.67 0.42 18.38
N ILE A 87 15.81 -0.88 18.21
CA ILE A 87 16.11 -1.50 16.92
C ILE A 87 14.82 -1.60 16.12
N ILE A 88 14.85 -1.12 14.88
CA ILE A 88 13.70 -1.16 13.97
C ILE A 88 14.12 -1.91 12.71
N VAL A 89 13.53 -3.08 12.49
CA VAL A 89 13.86 -3.92 11.34
C VAL A 89 12.89 -3.64 10.20
N GLY A 90 13.40 -3.02 9.14
CA GLY A 90 12.66 -2.59 7.96
C GLY A 90 12.37 -1.08 7.95
N SER A 91 12.63 -0.44 6.82
CA SER A 91 12.42 0.99 6.57
C SER A 91 11.16 1.29 5.74
N GLY A 92 10.17 0.40 5.78
CA GLY A 92 8.83 0.65 5.24
C GLY A 92 8.05 1.67 6.08
N PRO A 93 6.78 1.97 5.73
CA PRO A 93 5.99 2.97 6.48
C PRO A 93 5.91 2.68 7.97
N GLY A 94 5.77 1.41 8.37
CA GLY A 94 5.76 1.02 9.78
C GLY A 94 7.06 1.40 10.49
N GLY A 95 8.21 1.05 9.90
CA GLY A 95 9.52 1.32 10.51
C GLY A 95 9.89 2.80 10.53
N LEU A 96 9.66 3.53 9.44
CA LEU A 96 9.97 4.97 9.38
C LEU A 96 9.11 5.78 10.36
N PHE A 97 7.82 5.50 10.47
CA PHE A 97 6.95 6.19 11.42
C PHE A 97 7.19 5.74 12.87
N ALA A 98 7.63 4.50 13.11
CA ALA A 98 8.15 4.07 14.40
C ALA A 98 9.40 4.85 14.78
N ALA A 99 10.33 5.05 13.85
CA ALA A 99 11.56 5.81 14.08
C ALA A 99 11.28 7.28 14.42
N LEU A 100 10.42 7.95 13.64
CA LEU A 100 10.00 9.32 13.93
C LEU A 100 9.34 9.43 15.32
N ARG A 101 8.50 8.46 15.66
CA ARG A 101 7.83 8.44 16.97
C ARG A 101 8.80 8.17 18.11
N CYS A 102 9.81 7.30 17.91
CA CYS A 102 10.88 7.13 18.90
C CYS A 102 11.59 8.46 19.21
N LEU A 103 11.93 9.24 18.18
CA LEU A 103 12.54 10.57 18.37
C LEU A 103 11.64 11.52 19.16
N GLU A 104 10.34 11.60 18.82
CA GLU A 104 9.34 12.39 19.55
C GLU A 104 9.27 12.00 21.04
N LEU A 105 9.58 10.75 21.37
CA LEU A 105 9.58 10.18 22.72
C LEU A 105 10.97 10.19 23.39
N GLY A 106 11.98 10.82 22.78
CA GLY A 106 13.34 10.90 23.32
C GLY A 106 14.12 9.60 23.25
N MET A 107 13.70 8.63 22.41
CA MET A 107 14.42 7.37 22.19
C MET A 107 15.25 7.44 20.90
N ARG A 108 16.37 6.73 20.85
CA ARG A 108 17.26 6.65 19.68
C ARG A 108 16.88 5.46 18.78
N PRO A 109 16.25 5.70 17.61
CA PRO A 109 15.94 4.63 16.67
C PRO A 109 17.18 4.22 15.87
N ILE A 110 17.34 2.91 15.67
CA ILE A 110 18.32 2.30 14.78
C ILE A 110 17.56 1.49 13.75
N VAL A 111 17.42 2.04 12.54
CA VAL A 111 16.66 1.43 11.46
C VAL A 111 17.58 0.58 10.60
N LEU A 112 17.26 -0.71 10.44
CA LEU A 112 18.02 -1.67 9.64
C LEU A 112 17.17 -2.06 8.43
N GLU A 113 17.65 -1.70 7.23
CA GLU A 113 16.99 -2.02 5.95
C GLU A 113 17.85 -3.00 5.16
N ARG A 114 17.22 -4.11 4.70
CA ARG A 114 17.92 -5.12 3.92
C ARG A 114 18.36 -4.63 2.55
N GLY A 115 17.55 -3.75 1.94
CA GLY A 115 17.79 -3.21 0.61
C GLY A 115 18.63 -1.94 0.62
N LYS A 116 18.62 -1.27 -0.52
CA LYS A 116 19.33 -0.01 -0.73
C LYS A 116 18.44 1.20 -0.43
N ASP A 117 19.06 2.38 -0.31
CA ASP A 117 18.34 3.66 -0.29
C ASP A 117 17.52 3.88 -1.58
N VAL A 118 16.54 4.76 -1.53
CA VAL A 118 15.59 4.95 -2.66
C VAL A 118 16.27 5.34 -3.96
N SER A 119 17.41 6.01 -3.93
CA SER A 119 18.13 6.44 -5.12
C SER A 119 18.84 5.26 -5.79
N ALA A 120 19.55 4.46 -5.01
CA ALA A 120 20.24 3.26 -5.47
C ALA A 120 19.26 2.13 -5.82
N ARG A 121 18.19 1.93 -5.02
CA ARG A 121 17.14 0.94 -5.27
C ARG A 121 16.48 1.12 -6.64
N ARG A 122 16.35 2.34 -7.11
CA ARG A 122 15.77 2.65 -8.43
C ARG A 122 16.50 1.95 -9.58
N PHE A 123 17.82 1.78 -9.46
CA PHE A 123 18.61 1.05 -10.46
C PHE A 123 18.40 -0.46 -10.38
N ASP A 124 18.04 -1.02 -9.21
CA ASP A 124 17.76 -2.43 -9.06
C ASP A 124 16.39 -2.83 -9.63
N LEU A 125 15.49 -1.87 -9.86
CA LEU A 125 14.20 -2.10 -10.51
C LEU A 125 14.33 -2.24 -12.04
N GLN A 126 15.38 -1.69 -12.67
CA GLN A 126 15.56 -1.77 -14.10
C GLN A 126 15.78 -3.23 -14.57
N PRO A 127 16.66 -4.04 -13.95
CA PRO A 127 16.82 -5.44 -14.32
C PRO A 127 15.53 -6.25 -14.26
N VAL A 128 14.70 -6.01 -13.26
CA VAL A 128 13.40 -6.70 -13.10
C VAL A 128 12.48 -6.40 -14.29
N ASN A 129 12.43 -5.15 -14.70
CA ASN A 129 11.53 -4.70 -15.77
C ASN A 129 12.04 -5.05 -17.18
N CYS A 130 13.38 -5.07 -17.40
CA CYS A 130 13.96 -5.13 -18.74
C CYS A 130 14.79 -6.39 -19.01
N ARG A 131 15.25 -7.08 -17.96
CA ARG A 131 16.17 -8.23 -18.09
C ARG A 131 15.66 -9.50 -17.42
N GLY A 132 14.47 -9.46 -16.79
CA GLY A 132 13.86 -10.59 -16.12
C GLY A 132 14.66 -11.12 -14.92
N PHE A 133 15.39 -10.24 -14.23
CA PHE A 133 16.25 -10.59 -13.10
C PHE A 133 15.91 -9.75 -11.87
N VAL A 134 15.71 -10.41 -10.72
CA VAL A 134 15.41 -9.78 -9.42
C VAL A 134 16.67 -9.67 -8.58
N VAL A 135 16.95 -8.48 -8.05
CA VAL A 135 17.92 -8.30 -6.97
C VAL A 135 17.22 -8.63 -5.66
N GLU A 136 17.50 -9.78 -5.06
CA GLU A 136 16.70 -10.37 -3.97
C GLU A 136 16.52 -9.47 -2.74
N ASP A 137 17.56 -8.73 -2.34
CA ASP A 137 17.50 -7.83 -1.20
C ASP A 137 17.08 -6.38 -1.55
N SER A 138 16.94 -6.03 -2.85
CA SER A 138 16.59 -4.67 -3.28
C SER A 138 15.74 -4.69 -4.55
N ASN A 139 14.41 -4.59 -4.40
CA ASN A 139 13.42 -4.76 -5.48
C ASN A 139 12.14 -3.98 -5.18
N TYR A 140 10.99 -4.32 -5.78
CA TYR A 140 9.70 -3.66 -5.50
C TYR A 140 9.20 -3.87 -4.07
N CYS A 141 9.63 -4.93 -3.38
CA CYS A 141 9.21 -5.24 -2.00
C CYS A 141 10.20 -4.70 -0.95
N PHE A 142 11.50 -4.76 -1.24
CA PHE A 142 12.59 -4.45 -0.32
C PHE A 142 13.39 -3.23 -0.74
N GLY A 143 13.91 -2.51 0.25
CA GLY A 143 14.62 -1.26 0.12
C GLY A 143 13.87 -0.11 0.78
N GLU A 144 14.51 1.03 0.91
CA GLU A 144 14.00 2.21 1.62
C GLU A 144 12.57 2.58 1.23
N GLY A 145 11.72 2.76 2.24
CA GLY A 145 10.29 3.03 2.11
C GLY A 145 9.42 1.79 1.82
N GLY A 146 10.03 0.59 1.73
CA GLY A 146 9.34 -0.69 1.52
C GLY A 146 8.58 -0.77 0.20
N ALA A 147 7.59 -1.67 0.13
CA ALA A 147 6.75 -1.85 -1.07
C ALA A 147 5.90 -0.61 -1.42
N GLY A 148 5.66 0.28 -0.45
CA GLY A 148 4.90 1.51 -0.65
C GLY A 148 5.57 2.53 -1.57
N THR A 149 6.90 2.59 -1.60
CA THR A 149 7.67 3.63 -2.32
C THR A 149 7.39 3.66 -3.82
N PHE A 150 7.32 2.50 -4.45
CA PHE A 150 7.08 2.35 -5.89
C PHE A 150 5.67 1.78 -6.17
N SER A 151 4.69 2.16 -5.35
CA SER A 151 3.27 1.83 -5.53
C SER A 151 2.47 3.03 -6.05
N ASP A 152 1.14 2.93 -6.15
CA ASP A 152 0.27 4.09 -6.39
C ASP A 152 0.37 5.16 -5.29
N GLY A 153 0.83 4.78 -4.10
CA GLY A 153 0.96 5.71 -2.98
C GLY A 153 -0.38 6.16 -2.42
N LYS A 154 -1.38 5.29 -2.41
CA LYS A 154 -2.68 5.55 -1.78
C LYS A 154 -2.51 5.78 -0.29
N LEU A 155 -3.05 6.88 0.20
CA LEU A 155 -3.07 7.21 1.61
C LEU A 155 -4.44 6.99 2.27
N TYR A 156 -5.50 6.80 1.47
CA TYR A 156 -6.82 6.52 2.03
C TYR A 156 -6.82 5.22 2.83
N THR A 157 -7.36 5.28 4.03
CA THR A 157 -7.54 4.12 4.92
C THR A 157 -8.90 4.15 5.59
N ARG A 158 -9.46 2.96 5.87
CA ARG A 158 -10.63 2.80 6.74
C ARG A 158 -10.24 2.58 8.21
N ALA A 159 -8.95 2.50 8.50
CA ALA A 159 -8.42 2.20 9.83
C ALA A 159 -8.39 3.43 10.76
N THR A 160 -9.39 4.30 10.71
CA THR A 160 -9.47 5.55 11.49
C THR A 160 -9.51 5.31 13.02
N LYS A 161 -9.96 4.12 13.44
CA LYS A 161 -9.96 3.75 14.87
C LYS A 161 -8.55 3.38 15.41
N ARG A 162 -7.53 3.29 14.54
CA ARG A 162 -6.18 2.88 14.94
C ARG A 162 -5.26 4.03 15.34
N GLY A 163 -5.70 5.25 15.14
CA GLY A 163 -4.94 6.45 15.49
C GLY A 163 -5.26 7.64 14.60
N PRO A 164 -4.61 8.79 14.83
CA PRO A 164 -4.86 10.05 14.13
C PRO A 164 -4.28 9.99 12.71
N VAL A 165 -5.12 9.62 11.74
CA VAL A 165 -4.74 9.56 10.30
C VAL A 165 -4.21 10.90 9.78
N ALA A 166 -4.77 12.01 10.27
CA ALA A 166 -4.35 13.36 9.88
C ALA A 166 -2.85 13.60 10.15
N GLU A 167 -2.33 13.14 11.29
CA GLU A 167 -0.91 13.31 11.64
C GLU A 167 0.03 12.60 10.65
N VAL A 168 -0.42 11.49 10.04
CA VAL A 168 0.35 10.80 9.00
C VAL A 168 0.41 11.66 7.73
N TYR A 169 -0.72 12.26 7.32
CA TYR A 169 -0.76 13.17 6.15
C TYR A 169 0.07 14.42 6.40
N GLU A 170 -0.06 15.03 7.57
CA GLU A 170 0.73 16.20 7.98
C GLU A 170 2.22 15.88 7.96
N THR A 171 2.61 14.68 8.44
CA THR A 171 4.02 14.25 8.39
C THR A 171 4.50 14.13 6.94
N PHE A 172 3.70 13.59 6.03
CA PHE A 172 4.06 13.57 4.61
C PHE A 172 4.19 14.98 4.02
N VAL A 173 3.28 15.91 4.35
CA VAL A 173 3.35 17.31 3.89
C VAL A 173 4.59 18.01 4.46
N ALA A 174 4.89 17.84 5.74
CA ALA A 174 6.10 18.37 6.37
C ALA A 174 7.40 17.87 5.71
N HIS A 175 7.34 16.73 5.02
CA HIS A 175 8.47 16.14 4.29
C HIS A 175 8.35 16.29 2.76
N GLY A 176 7.51 17.22 2.27
CA GLY A 176 7.48 17.64 0.87
C GLY A 176 6.38 16.97 0.02
N ALA A 177 5.38 16.33 0.63
CA ALA A 177 4.18 15.94 -0.10
C ALA A 177 3.34 17.17 -0.45
N ASP A 178 2.55 17.05 -1.53
CA ASP A 178 1.62 18.09 -1.93
C ASP A 178 0.57 18.32 -0.84
N PRO A 179 0.35 19.56 -0.37
CA PRO A 179 -0.65 19.87 0.64
C PRO A 179 -2.08 19.45 0.26
N ALA A 180 -2.37 19.24 -1.02
CA ALA A 180 -3.67 18.75 -1.49
C ALA A 180 -4.06 17.41 -0.86
N ILE A 181 -3.10 16.59 -0.40
CA ILE A 181 -3.42 15.33 0.30
C ILE A 181 -4.16 15.54 1.63
N LEU A 182 -4.11 16.74 2.21
CA LEU A 182 -4.84 17.08 3.44
C LEU A 182 -6.34 17.30 3.18
N THR A 183 -6.70 17.68 1.96
CA THR A 183 -8.06 18.07 1.59
C THR A 183 -8.78 17.05 0.71
N ASP A 184 -8.03 16.23 -0.04
CA ASP A 184 -8.61 15.19 -0.91
C ASP A 184 -9.24 14.06 -0.05
N ALA A 185 -10.47 13.68 -0.36
CA ALA A 185 -11.13 12.54 0.28
C ALA A 185 -10.44 11.19 -0.01
N HIS A 186 -9.63 11.11 -1.07
CA HIS A 186 -8.90 9.92 -1.47
C HIS A 186 -7.46 10.23 -1.89
N PRO A 187 -6.65 10.73 -0.94
CA PRO A 187 -5.32 11.22 -1.23
C PRO A 187 -4.38 10.12 -1.74
N HIS A 188 -3.50 10.51 -2.64
CA HIS A 188 -2.40 9.69 -3.12
C HIS A 188 -1.17 10.55 -3.44
N VAL A 189 -0.01 9.92 -3.51
CA VAL A 189 1.27 10.62 -3.78
C VAL A 189 1.85 10.23 -5.15
N GLY A 190 1.85 8.96 -5.48
CA GLY A 190 2.44 8.42 -6.70
C GLY A 190 3.92 8.04 -6.55
N SER A 191 4.32 7.01 -7.30
CA SER A 191 5.66 6.39 -7.22
C SER A 191 6.82 7.30 -7.62
N ASN A 192 6.56 8.38 -8.34
CA ASN A 192 7.57 9.36 -8.75
C ASN A 192 7.85 10.44 -7.69
N ARG A 193 6.96 10.63 -6.71
CA ARG A 193 7.11 11.64 -5.63
C ARG A 193 7.48 11.03 -4.29
N LEU A 194 6.98 9.84 -3.98
CA LEU A 194 7.26 9.14 -2.72
C LEU A 194 8.77 9.02 -2.40
N PRO A 195 9.68 8.72 -3.35
CA PRO A 195 11.10 8.62 -3.05
C PRO A 195 11.70 9.85 -2.39
N ASN A 196 11.30 11.05 -2.81
CA ASN A 196 11.82 12.30 -2.24
C ASN A 196 11.31 12.52 -0.81
N ILE A 197 10.05 12.20 -0.55
CA ILE A 197 9.44 12.30 0.78
C ILE A 197 10.11 11.32 1.75
N ILE A 198 10.31 10.08 1.32
CA ILE A 198 11.00 9.04 2.11
C ILE A 198 12.44 9.47 2.43
N LYS A 199 13.16 10.03 1.46
CA LYS A 199 14.51 10.60 1.68
C LYS A 199 14.48 11.74 2.70
N ALA A 200 13.48 12.61 2.65
CA ALA A 200 13.33 13.71 3.62
C ALA A 200 13.05 13.17 5.04
N ILE A 201 12.21 12.14 5.18
CA ILE A 201 11.96 11.46 6.45
C ILE A 201 13.26 10.85 7.01
N ARG A 202 14.03 10.13 6.19
CA ARG A 202 15.35 9.62 6.61
C ARG A 202 16.28 10.73 7.09
N THR A 203 16.32 11.83 6.36
CA THR A 203 17.15 12.99 6.74
C THR A 203 16.74 13.53 8.11
N SER A 204 15.45 13.64 8.39
CA SER A 204 14.95 14.04 9.71
C SER A 204 15.37 13.07 10.81
N ILE A 205 15.30 11.74 10.55
CA ILE A 205 15.72 10.72 11.50
C ILE A 205 17.22 10.87 11.84
N ILE A 206 18.06 11.00 10.83
CA ILE A 206 19.53 11.12 11.02
C ILE A 206 19.88 12.42 11.72
N ASN A 207 19.32 13.55 11.30
CA ASN A 207 19.60 14.86 11.88
C ASN A 207 19.18 14.95 13.37
N ALA A 208 18.21 14.15 13.78
CA ALA A 208 17.76 14.07 15.17
C ALA A 208 18.52 12.99 15.99
N GLY A 209 19.62 12.42 15.48
CA GLY A 209 20.47 11.48 16.20
C GLY A 209 20.03 10.00 16.08
N GLY A 210 19.06 9.68 15.24
CA GLY A 210 18.75 8.30 14.85
C GLY A 210 19.74 7.75 13.82
N GLU A 211 19.71 6.45 13.60
CA GLU A 211 20.56 5.76 12.62
C GLU A 211 19.70 5.05 11.56
N VAL A 212 20.20 5.02 10.31
CA VAL A 212 19.58 4.26 9.22
C VAL A 212 20.66 3.53 8.45
N HIS A 213 20.64 2.21 8.52
CA HIS A 213 21.62 1.33 7.89
C HIS A 213 20.97 0.56 6.75
N PHE A 214 21.54 0.66 5.55
CA PHE A 214 21.12 -0.08 4.37
C PHE A 214 21.99 -1.33 4.15
N ARG A 215 21.49 -2.28 3.34
CA ARG A 215 22.14 -3.59 3.12
C ARG A 215 22.36 -4.37 4.42
N SER A 216 21.51 -4.12 5.39
CA SER A 216 21.57 -4.66 6.74
C SER A 216 20.45 -5.67 6.95
N ARG A 217 20.52 -6.82 6.22
CA ARG A 217 19.53 -7.88 6.33
C ARG A 217 19.69 -8.58 7.68
N VAL A 218 18.67 -8.47 8.52
CA VAL A 218 18.60 -9.16 9.81
C VAL A 218 18.34 -10.64 9.58
N VAL A 219 19.17 -11.50 10.19
CA VAL A 219 19.12 -12.95 10.06
C VAL A 219 18.93 -13.67 11.40
N ALA A 220 19.08 -12.98 12.53
CA ALA A 220 18.84 -13.53 13.85
C ALA A 220 18.38 -12.47 14.84
N LEU A 221 17.53 -12.88 15.79
CA LEU A 221 17.24 -12.12 17.01
C LEU A 221 18.25 -12.56 18.10
N LEU A 222 18.81 -11.60 18.81
CA LEU A 222 19.67 -11.85 19.96
C LEU A 222 18.82 -11.80 21.22
N THR A 223 18.91 -12.82 22.07
CA THR A 223 18.16 -12.92 23.31
C THR A 223 19.06 -12.88 24.52
N ASP A 224 18.48 -12.61 25.67
CA ASP A 224 19.13 -12.80 26.96
C ASP A 224 19.49 -14.28 27.19
N ARG A 225 20.26 -14.57 28.26
CA ARG A 225 20.71 -15.95 28.60
C ARG A 225 19.53 -16.91 28.83
N GLY A 226 18.36 -16.38 29.21
CA GLY A 226 17.14 -17.17 29.45
C GLY A 226 16.31 -17.41 28.20
N GLY A 227 16.63 -16.77 27.09
CA GLY A 227 15.83 -16.85 25.85
C GLY A 227 14.45 -16.20 25.92
N THR A 228 14.20 -15.40 26.95
CA THR A 228 12.86 -14.84 27.25
C THR A 228 12.69 -13.40 26.80
N ARG A 229 13.78 -12.70 26.54
CA ARG A 229 13.81 -11.30 26.14
C ARG A 229 14.73 -11.06 24.96
N VAL A 230 14.29 -10.30 23.97
CA VAL A 230 15.14 -9.85 22.88
C VAL A 230 16.04 -8.70 23.35
N CYS A 231 17.34 -8.78 23.02
CA CYS A 231 18.36 -7.80 23.37
C CYS A 231 18.93 -7.09 22.14
N GLY A 232 18.60 -7.56 20.94
CA GLY A 232 19.11 -7.01 19.69
C GLY A 232 18.88 -7.93 18.50
N VAL A 233 19.65 -7.67 17.45
CA VAL A 233 19.61 -8.46 16.21
C VAL A 233 21.01 -8.63 15.64
N ARG A 234 21.19 -9.66 14.79
CA ARG A 234 22.38 -9.87 13.97
C ARG A 234 22.02 -9.78 12.50
N THR A 235 22.83 -9.05 11.75
CA THR A 235 22.73 -8.93 10.29
C THR A 235 23.54 -10.01 9.57
N ALA A 236 23.29 -10.17 8.27
CA ALA A 236 23.90 -11.23 7.45
C ALA A 236 25.42 -11.10 7.33
N ASP A 237 25.98 -9.91 7.49
CA ASP A 237 27.43 -9.64 7.55
C ASP A 237 28.06 -9.92 8.93
N GLY A 238 27.25 -10.38 9.90
CA GLY A 238 27.70 -10.70 11.26
C GLY A 238 27.63 -9.53 12.24
N THR A 239 27.29 -8.32 11.81
CA THR A 239 27.19 -7.15 12.70
C THR A 239 26.02 -7.33 13.68
N GLU A 240 26.26 -7.00 14.94
CA GLU A 240 25.25 -7.07 16.00
C GLU A 240 24.82 -5.65 16.42
N TYR A 241 23.52 -5.45 16.50
CA TYR A 241 22.90 -4.23 16.98
C TYR A 241 22.10 -4.55 18.25
N THR A 242 22.43 -3.88 19.35
CA THR A 242 21.78 -4.08 20.65
C THR A 242 20.87 -2.90 21.00
N GLY A 243 19.77 -3.18 21.69
CA GLY A 243 18.80 -2.18 22.10
C GLY A 243 17.83 -2.72 23.14
N CYS A 244 17.03 -1.84 23.73
CA CYS A 244 16.05 -2.23 24.76
C CYS A 244 14.83 -2.97 24.18
N ALA A 245 14.58 -2.83 22.85
CA ALA A 245 13.48 -3.47 22.14
C ALA A 245 13.80 -3.61 20.66
N VAL A 246 13.08 -4.52 19.99
CA VAL A 246 13.09 -4.73 18.53
C VAL A 246 11.67 -4.56 17.98
N ILE A 247 11.48 -3.57 17.11
CA ILE A 247 10.25 -3.40 16.33
C ILE A 247 10.45 -4.09 14.99
N LEU A 248 9.68 -5.17 14.72
CA LEU A 248 9.81 -6.00 13.54
C LEU A 248 8.81 -5.53 12.46
N ALA A 249 9.25 -4.63 11.57
CA ALA A 249 8.44 -3.96 10.54
C ALA A 249 8.84 -4.37 9.11
N THR A 250 9.10 -5.64 8.88
CA THR A 250 9.76 -6.21 7.68
C THR A 250 8.87 -6.33 6.44
N GLY A 251 7.55 -6.10 6.57
CA GLY A 251 6.59 -6.37 5.51
C GLY A 251 6.33 -7.86 5.28
N HIS A 252 5.32 -8.19 4.46
CA HIS A 252 4.89 -9.58 4.31
C HIS A 252 5.66 -10.39 3.27
N SER A 253 6.52 -9.74 2.48
CA SER A 253 7.37 -10.44 1.49
C SER A 253 8.68 -10.98 2.08
N ALA A 254 9.04 -10.61 3.32
CA ALA A 254 10.25 -11.08 4.02
C ALA A 254 10.04 -12.51 4.57
N ARG A 255 9.96 -13.50 3.67
CA ARG A 255 9.66 -14.89 4.00
C ARG A 255 10.73 -15.54 4.87
N ASP A 256 11.98 -15.12 4.73
CA ASP A 256 13.10 -15.51 5.56
C ASP A 256 12.90 -15.15 7.04
N VAL A 257 12.28 -14.01 7.33
CA VAL A 257 11.98 -13.59 8.71
C VAL A 257 10.96 -14.53 9.37
N TYR A 258 9.91 -14.94 8.66
CA TYR A 258 8.95 -15.91 9.21
C TYR A 258 9.61 -17.27 9.47
N ARG A 259 10.52 -17.73 8.59
CA ARG A 259 11.30 -18.95 8.80
C ARG A 259 12.18 -18.81 10.03
N MET A 260 12.91 -17.71 10.17
CA MET A 260 13.73 -17.40 11.35
C MET A 260 12.91 -17.48 12.65
N LEU A 261 11.73 -16.84 12.70
CA LEU A 261 10.87 -16.88 13.89
C LEU A 261 10.35 -18.29 14.18
N ARG A 262 9.94 -19.05 13.17
CA ARG A 262 9.53 -20.46 13.29
C ARG A 262 10.67 -21.32 13.84
N ASP A 263 11.88 -21.15 13.31
CA ASP A 263 13.07 -21.96 13.70
C ASP A 263 13.53 -21.62 15.12
N MET A 264 13.19 -20.43 15.63
CA MET A 264 13.32 -20.06 17.04
C MET A 264 12.21 -20.63 17.94
N GLY A 265 11.21 -21.33 17.38
CA GLY A 265 10.06 -21.86 18.13
C GLY A 265 9.04 -20.80 18.54
N LEU A 266 9.07 -19.61 17.94
CA LEU A 266 8.12 -18.55 18.25
C LEU A 266 6.76 -18.82 17.58
N LEU A 267 5.70 -18.50 18.30
CA LEU A 267 4.33 -18.69 17.85
C LEU A 267 4.05 -17.85 16.60
N LEU A 268 3.55 -18.51 15.56
CA LEU A 268 3.03 -17.91 14.34
C LEU A 268 1.63 -18.47 14.08
N GLU A 269 0.75 -17.65 13.55
CA GLU A 269 -0.63 -18.03 13.25
C GLU A 269 -0.90 -17.96 11.75
N ARG A 270 -1.67 -18.92 11.25
CA ARG A 270 -2.21 -18.87 9.88
C ARG A 270 -3.26 -17.77 9.79
N LYS A 271 -3.28 -17.04 8.69
CA LYS A 271 -4.17 -15.91 8.48
C LYS A 271 -4.77 -15.96 7.08
N PRO A 272 -6.06 -15.63 6.91
CA PRO A 272 -6.66 -15.46 5.59
C PRO A 272 -5.93 -14.39 4.77
N PHE A 273 -5.83 -14.64 3.45
CA PHE A 273 -5.28 -13.72 2.45
C PHE A 273 -6.12 -13.81 1.17
N ALA A 274 -5.68 -13.24 0.05
CA ALA A 274 -6.39 -13.41 -1.20
C ALA A 274 -5.39 -13.63 -2.34
N VAL A 275 -5.82 -14.41 -3.34
CA VAL A 275 -5.05 -14.68 -4.56
C VAL A 275 -5.91 -14.49 -5.80
N GLY A 276 -5.28 -14.22 -6.91
CA GLY A 276 -5.90 -14.07 -8.21
C GLY A 276 -4.92 -13.53 -9.24
N VAL A 277 -5.36 -12.55 -10.01
CA VAL A 277 -4.61 -11.95 -11.11
C VAL A 277 -4.75 -10.44 -11.10
N ARG A 278 -3.95 -9.72 -11.87
CA ARG A 278 -4.26 -8.34 -12.27
C ARG A 278 -5.22 -8.35 -13.45
N ILE A 279 -6.30 -7.58 -13.33
CA ILE A 279 -7.15 -7.25 -14.46
C ILE A 279 -6.80 -5.84 -14.94
N GLU A 280 -6.56 -5.69 -16.23
CA GLU A 280 -6.19 -4.44 -16.88
C GLU A 280 -7.26 -4.03 -17.89
N HIS A 281 -7.53 -2.72 -17.94
CA HIS A 281 -8.48 -2.10 -18.86
C HIS A 281 -7.90 -0.82 -19.45
N PRO A 282 -8.36 -0.35 -20.62
CA PRO A 282 -8.15 1.03 -21.04
C PRO A 282 -8.74 2.00 -20.00
N GLN A 283 -7.97 3.00 -19.55
CA GLN A 283 -8.46 3.99 -18.59
C GLN A 283 -9.69 4.74 -19.12
N ALA A 284 -9.74 4.98 -20.43
CA ALA A 284 -10.87 5.64 -21.09
C ALA A 284 -12.20 4.88 -20.91
N LEU A 285 -12.17 3.55 -20.86
CA LEU A 285 -13.35 2.73 -20.56
C LEU A 285 -13.85 3.02 -19.14
N ILE A 286 -12.93 2.99 -18.17
CA ILE A 286 -13.27 3.23 -16.77
C ILE A 286 -13.77 4.68 -16.57
N ASP A 287 -13.12 5.65 -17.20
CA ASP A 287 -13.57 7.06 -17.19
C ASP A 287 -15.00 7.18 -17.77
N ALA A 288 -15.26 6.54 -18.91
CA ALA A 288 -16.56 6.59 -19.57
C ALA A 288 -17.68 6.03 -18.69
N VAL A 289 -17.45 4.87 -18.06
CA VAL A 289 -18.46 4.22 -17.23
C VAL A 289 -18.67 4.97 -15.91
N GLN A 290 -17.61 5.34 -15.22
CA GLN A 290 -17.68 5.98 -13.89
C GLN A 290 -18.17 7.43 -13.95
N TYR A 291 -17.85 8.14 -15.03
CA TYR A 291 -18.25 9.53 -15.24
C TYR A 291 -19.43 9.68 -16.21
N HIS A 292 -20.03 8.56 -16.63
CA HIS A 292 -21.15 8.53 -17.56
C HIS A 292 -20.86 9.31 -18.87
N LEU A 293 -19.64 9.21 -19.39
CA LEU A 293 -19.23 9.86 -20.63
C LEU A 293 -19.71 9.04 -21.83
N ARG A 294 -19.79 9.68 -23.00
CA ARG A 294 -19.95 8.95 -24.26
C ARG A 294 -18.66 8.16 -24.52
N PRO A 295 -18.75 6.95 -25.10
CA PRO A 295 -17.56 6.20 -25.52
C PRO A 295 -16.63 7.09 -26.37
N GLY A 296 -15.32 7.08 -26.05
CA GLY A 296 -14.33 7.90 -26.75
C GLY A 296 -14.29 9.39 -26.38
N ALA A 297 -15.22 9.89 -25.56
CA ALA A 297 -15.17 11.27 -25.10
C ALA A 297 -14.00 11.47 -24.11
N PRO A 298 -13.26 12.59 -24.21
CA PRO A 298 -12.21 12.90 -23.28
C PRO A 298 -12.77 13.15 -21.87
N ARG A 299 -11.98 12.83 -20.87
CA ARG A 299 -12.31 13.13 -19.47
C ARG A 299 -12.39 14.64 -19.27
N PRO A 300 -13.51 15.17 -18.69
CA PRO A 300 -13.65 16.58 -18.39
C PRO A 300 -12.54 17.11 -17.48
N GLU A 301 -12.18 18.38 -17.68
CA GLU A 301 -11.27 19.10 -16.81
C GLU A 301 -11.75 19.06 -15.34
N GLY A 302 -10.80 18.94 -14.41
CA GLY A 302 -11.09 18.87 -12.97
C GLY A 302 -11.54 17.48 -12.47
N LEU A 303 -11.61 16.46 -13.34
CA LEU A 303 -11.80 15.08 -12.93
C LEU A 303 -10.46 14.31 -12.95
N PRO A 304 -10.11 13.60 -11.88
CA PRO A 304 -8.99 12.66 -11.89
C PRO A 304 -9.28 11.44 -12.76
N ALA A 305 -8.29 10.60 -13.01
CA ALA A 305 -8.53 9.28 -13.59
C ALA A 305 -9.53 8.50 -12.73
N ALA A 306 -10.58 8.00 -13.37
CA ALA A 306 -11.66 7.31 -12.67
C ALA A 306 -11.16 6.00 -12.03
N ARG A 307 -11.73 5.70 -10.88
CA ARG A 307 -11.43 4.51 -10.08
C ARG A 307 -12.69 3.76 -9.75
N TYR A 308 -12.52 2.50 -9.37
CA TYR A 308 -13.60 1.66 -8.88
C TYR A 308 -13.19 0.85 -7.66
N THR A 309 -14.18 0.40 -6.91
CA THR A 309 -14.04 -0.61 -5.87
C THR A 309 -15.20 -1.57 -6.02
N LEU A 310 -14.90 -2.82 -6.30
CA LEU A 310 -15.87 -3.88 -6.53
C LEU A 310 -15.65 -5.01 -5.52
N ALA A 311 -16.72 -5.49 -4.94
CA ALA A 311 -16.68 -6.63 -4.02
C ALA A 311 -18.00 -7.38 -4.09
N THR A 312 -17.91 -8.70 -3.92
CA THR A 312 -19.04 -9.61 -3.75
C THR A 312 -18.61 -10.80 -2.92
N SER A 313 -19.56 -11.63 -2.50
CA SER A 313 -19.30 -12.92 -1.87
C SER A 313 -19.88 -14.00 -2.74
N ILE A 314 -19.09 -15.02 -3.05
CA ILE A 314 -19.48 -16.17 -3.85
C ILE A 314 -19.13 -17.42 -3.05
N GLU A 315 -20.12 -18.27 -2.77
CA GLU A 315 -19.97 -19.48 -1.95
C GLU A 315 -19.22 -19.22 -0.63
N GLY A 316 -19.57 -18.12 0.05
CA GLY A 316 -18.97 -17.75 1.33
C GLY A 316 -17.56 -17.16 1.25
N ARG A 317 -16.96 -17.01 0.06
CA ARG A 317 -15.65 -16.41 -0.14
C ARG A 317 -15.76 -15.02 -0.78
N GLY A 318 -14.95 -14.08 -0.29
CA GLY A 318 -14.87 -12.75 -0.86
C GLY A 318 -14.22 -12.77 -2.25
N VAL A 319 -14.85 -12.13 -3.22
CA VAL A 319 -14.27 -11.83 -4.54
C VAL A 319 -14.26 -10.32 -4.69
N HIS A 320 -13.11 -9.72 -4.93
CA HIS A 320 -13.01 -8.26 -4.90
C HIS A 320 -11.90 -7.70 -5.77
N SER A 321 -12.07 -6.43 -6.15
CA SER A 321 -10.99 -5.63 -6.70
C SER A 321 -10.04 -5.20 -5.57
N PHE A 322 -8.74 -5.38 -5.79
CA PHE A 322 -7.71 -5.05 -4.82
C PHE A 322 -6.75 -4.01 -5.40
N CYS A 323 -6.39 -3.01 -4.60
CA CYS A 323 -5.39 -2.01 -4.97
C CYS A 323 -5.52 -1.49 -6.41
N MET A 324 -6.73 -1.01 -6.81
CA MET A 324 -6.97 -0.45 -8.14
C MET A 324 -6.07 0.77 -8.37
N CYS A 325 -5.36 0.79 -9.49
CA CYS A 325 -4.41 1.82 -9.92
C CYS A 325 -4.95 2.53 -11.18
N PRO A 326 -5.69 3.64 -11.04
CA PRO A 326 -6.18 4.40 -12.17
C PRO A 326 -5.02 5.08 -12.89
N GLY A 327 -5.07 5.12 -14.23
CA GLY A 327 -3.97 5.68 -15.04
C GLY A 327 -2.60 5.12 -14.64
N GLY A 328 -2.52 3.81 -14.42
CA GLY A 328 -1.37 3.15 -13.82
C GLY A 328 -0.77 2.07 -14.70
N PHE A 329 0.12 1.29 -14.10
CA PHE A 329 0.91 0.23 -14.74
C PHE A 329 0.88 -1.03 -13.89
N ILE A 330 0.95 -2.19 -14.53
CA ILE A 330 1.25 -3.45 -13.88
C ILE A 330 2.77 -3.60 -13.80
N VAL A 331 3.27 -4.05 -12.65
CA VAL A 331 4.71 -4.22 -12.38
C VAL A 331 5.01 -5.60 -11.80
N PRO A 332 6.21 -6.15 -12.05
CA PRO A 332 6.65 -7.36 -11.38
C PRO A 332 6.92 -7.07 -9.90
N ALA A 333 6.48 -7.98 -9.02
CA ALA A 333 6.65 -7.85 -7.57
C ALA A 333 7.28 -9.11 -6.94
N ALA A 334 7.92 -9.95 -7.73
CA ALA A 334 8.68 -11.09 -7.26
C ALA A 334 9.88 -10.65 -6.40
N THR A 335 10.29 -11.50 -5.47
CA THR A 335 11.46 -11.31 -4.61
C THR A 335 12.55 -12.34 -4.85
N GLU A 336 12.25 -13.38 -5.59
CA GLU A 336 13.16 -14.47 -6.00
C GLU A 336 13.08 -14.64 -7.51
N ASN A 337 14.13 -15.22 -8.12
CA ASN A 337 14.25 -15.27 -9.58
C ASN A 337 13.43 -16.37 -10.26
N ASP A 338 12.97 -17.35 -9.51
CA ASP A 338 12.11 -18.45 -9.97
C ASP A 338 10.61 -18.16 -9.85
N GLU A 339 10.25 -16.96 -9.45
CA GLU A 339 8.88 -16.52 -9.20
C GLU A 339 8.41 -15.48 -10.23
N VAL A 340 7.11 -15.45 -10.51
CA VAL A 340 6.43 -14.29 -11.12
C VAL A 340 5.24 -13.92 -10.27
N VAL A 341 5.23 -12.68 -9.81
CA VAL A 341 4.14 -12.03 -9.08
C VAL A 341 3.93 -10.67 -9.71
N VAL A 342 2.68 -10.30 -9.92
CA VAL A 342 2.32 -8.98 -10.46
C VAL A 342 1.65 -8.11 -9.40
N ASN A 343 1.88 -6.80 -9.50
CA ASN A 343 1.22 -5.79 -8.69
C ASN A 343 0.97 -4.54 -9.56
N GLY A 344 0.38 -3.51 -9.00
CA GLY A 344 0.09 -2.27 -9.71
C GLY A 344 0.73 -1.05 -9.07
N MET A 345 1.08 -0.08 -9.91
CA MET A 345 1.53 1.24 -9.47
C MET A 345 0.96 2.34 -10.36
N SER A 346 1.04 3.59 -9.91
CA SER A 346 0.80 4.74 -10.77
C SER A 346 1.70 5.92 -10.40
N LEU A 347 1.87 6.82 -11.36
CA LEU A 347 2.52 8.10 -11.15
C LEU A 347 1.54 9.09 -10.50
N SER A 348 2.06 10.19 -9.94
CA SER A 348 1.24 11.22 -9.30
C SER A 348 0.15 11.81 -10.21
N ARG A 349 0.38 11.87 -11.52
CA ARG A 349 -0.61 12.37 -12.50
C ARG A 349 -1.66 11.35 -12.91
N ARG A 350 -1.43 10.04 -12.70
CA ARG A 350 -2.34 8.98 -13.11
C ARG A 350 -2.80 9.11 -14.56
N ASN A 351 -1.86 9.33 -15.47
CA ASN A 351 -2.12 9.64 -16.88
C ASN A 351 -1.69 8.55 -17.87
N SER A 352 -1.41 7.35 -17.40
CA SER A 352 -1.27 6.19 -18.27
C SER A 352 -2.60 5.89 -18.99
N PRO A 353 -2.58 5.40 -20.23
CA PRO A 353 -3.77 4.97 -20.93
C PRO A 353 -4.44 3.73 -20.32
N PHE A 354 -3.80 3.08 -19.35
CA PHE A 354 -4.28 1.88 -18.68
C PHE A 354 -4.74 2.15 -17.27
N SER A 355 -5.63 1.30 -16.79
CA SER A 355 -5.99 1.13 -15.39
C SER A 355 -5.93 -0.34 -15.02
N ASN A 356 -5.55 -0.67 -13.81
CA ASN A 356 -5.53 -2.06 -13.38
C ASN A 356 -5.93 -2.21 -11.91
N SER A 357 -6.37 -3.42 -11.54
CA SER A 357 -6.56 -3.81 -10.14
C SER A 357 -6.25 -5.29 -9.95
N GLY A 358 -5.90 -5.69 -8.75
CA GLY A 358 -6.03 -7.09 -8.38
C GLY A 358 -7.50 -7.51 -8.53
N PHE A 359 -7.72 -8.67 -9.09
CA PHE A 359 -8.99 -9.36 -9.12
C PHE A 359 -8.79 -10.68 -8.40
N VAL A 360 -9.19 -10.72 -7.14
CA VAL A 360 -8.72 -11.71 -6.18
C VAL A 360 -9.86 -12.36 -5.41
N VAL A 361 -9.62 -13.58 -4.98
CA VAL A 361 -10.52 -14.42 -4.18
C VAL A 361 -9.88 -14.69 -2.83
N THR A 362 -10.67 -14.61 -1.77
CA THR A 362 -10.22 -14.94 -0.41
C THR A 362 -9.82 -16.41 -0.30
N VAL A 363 -8.65 -16.65 0.26
CA VAL A 363 -8.09 -17.95 0.65
C VAL A 363 -8.09 -18.01 2.17
N GLU A 364 -8.80 -18.99 2.70
CA GLU A 364 -8.83 -19.26 4.13
C GLU A 364 -7.69 -20.22 4.52
N PRO A 365 -7.33 -20.32 5.79
CA PRO A 365 -6.27 -21.22 6.24
C PRO A 365 -6.46 -22.67 5.75
N GLU A 366 -7.69 -23.17 5.73
CA GLU A 366 -8.02 -24.56 5.32
C GLU A 366 -7.68 -24.83 3.85
N ASP A 367 -7.77 -23.82 2.99
CA ASP A 367 -7.41 -23.95 1.56
C ASP A 367 -5.91 -24.25 1.36
N THR A 368 -5.10 -24.07 2.40
CA THR A 368 -3.64 -24.31 2.38
C THR A 368 -3.23 -25.59 3.13
N ASP A 369 -4.19 -26.45 3.51
CA ASP A 369 -3.93 -27.66 4.32
C ASP A 369 -3.05 -28.68 3.64
N ALA A 370 -3.00 -28.70 2.31
CA ALA A 370 -2.05 -29.52 1.56
C ALA A 370 -0.58 -29.23 1.92
N PHE A 371 -0.27 -28.02 2.38
CA PHE A 371 1.04 -27.59 2.80
C PHE A 371 1.26 -27.63 4.33
N LEU A 372 0.21 -27.95 5.11
CA LEU A 372 0.23 -27.83 6.57
C LEU A 372 1.23 -28.78 7.22
N ARG A 373 1.28 -30.03 6.73
CA ARG A 373 2.15 -31.07 7.31
C ARG A 373 3.63 -30.68 7.26
N GLU A 374 4.08 -30.06 6.18
CA GLU A 374 5.49 -29.72 5.96
C GLU A 374 5.82 -28.33 6.50
N HIS A 375 4.90 -27.37 6.38
CA HIS A 375 5.19 -25.97 6.62
C HIS A 375 4.53 -25.37 7.86
N GLY A 376 3.59 -26.07 8.50
CA GLY A 376 2.90 -25.62 9.72
C GLY A 376 2.21 -24.27 9.48
N ALA A 377 2.47 -23.30 10.36
CA ALA A 377 1.92 -21.95 10.26
C ALA A 377 2.31 -21.20 8.98
N LEU A 378 3.35 -21.65 8.26
CA LEU A 378 3.82 -21.07 7.00
C LEU A 378 3.15 -21.70 5.76
N SER A 379 2.14 -22.55 5.92
CA SER A 379 1.43 -23.22 4.81
C SER A 379 0.89 -22.23 3.76
N GLY A 380 0.41 -21.07 4.17
CA GLY A 380 -0.03 -20.00 3.25
C GLY A 380 1.12 -19.40 2.43
N ILE A 381 2.32 -19.30 2.99
CA ILE A 381 3.53 -18.87 2.25
C ILE A 381 3.93 -19.92 1.22
N ALA A 382 3.88 -21.21 1.59
CA ALA A 382 4.17 -22.31 0.67
C ALA A 382 3.16 -22.37 -0.49
N TYR A 383 1.89 -22.15 -0.19
CA TYR A 383 0.83 -22.05 -1.20
C TYR A 383 1.10 -20.88 -2.18
N GLN A 384 1.45 -19.68 -1.67
CA GLN A 384 1.83 -18.54 -2.52
C GLN A 384 3.03 -18.90 -3.40
N LYS A 385 4.10 -19.45 -2.82
CA LYS A 385 5.32 -19.84 -3.55
C LYS A 385 5.02 -20.81 -4.68
N ALA A 386 4.20 -21.84 -4.43
CA ALA A 386 3.82 -22.81 -5.45
C ALA A 386 3.13 -22.16 -6.65
N LEU A 387 2.20 -21.22 -6.40
CA LEU A 387 1.53 -20.47 -7.48
C LEU A 387 2.49 -19.54 -8.22
N GLU A 388 3.38 -18.86 -7.50
CA GLU A 388 4.34 -17.91 -8.07
C GLU A 388 5.36 -18.60 -8.99
N VAL A 389 5.83 -19.79 -8.60
CA VAL A 389 6.71 -20.63 -9.42
C VAL A 389 5.97 -21.18 -10.65
N ALA A 390 4.76 -21.69 -10.46
CA ALA A 390 3.94 -22.15 -11.60
C ALA A 390 3.64 -21.00 -12.58
N THR A 391 3.43 -19.79 -12.08
CA THR A 391 3.25 -18.59 -12.89
C THR A 391 4.49 -18.25 -13.69
N SER A 392 5.68 -18.37 -13.11
CA SER A 392 6.96 -18.16 -13.79
C SER A 392 7.16 -19.16 -14.94
N GLN A 393 6.85 -20.43 -14.70
CA GLN A 393 6.91 -21.49 -15.71
C GLN A 393 5.93 -21.24 -16.86
N ALA A 394 4.68 -20.89 -16.54
CA ALA A 394 3.65 -20.56 -17.53
C ALA A 394 3.97 -19.31 -18.35
N GLY A 395 4.66 -18.34 -17.75
CA GLY A 395 5.13 -17.13 -18.42
C GLY A 395 6.31 -17.36 -19.39
N GLY A 396 7.06 -18.46 -19.20
CA GLY A 396 8.25 -18.79 -20.00
C GLY A 396 9.53 -18.14 -19.49
N GLY A 397 9.57 -17.72 -18.22
CA GLY A 397 10.76 -17.12 -17.56
C GLY A 397 10.93 -15.62 -17.83
N MET A 398 12.07 -15.07 -17.41
CA MET A 398 12.45 -13.66 -17.60
C MET A 398 11.37 -12.67 -17.12
N MET A 399 10.68 -12.97 -16.02
CA MET A 399 9.56 -12.18 -15.47
C MET A 399 8.39 -11.98 -16.44
N ARG A 400 8.32 -12.71 -17.55
CA ARG A 400 7.13 -12.72 -18.40
C ARG A 400 5.96 -13.32 -17.63
N ALA A 401 4.79 -12.69 -17.73
CA ALA A 401 3.60 -13.15 -17.04
C ALA A 401 2.65 -13.89 -18.00
N PRO A 402 2.05 -15.02 -17.59
CA PRO A 402 0.96 -15.62 -18.33
C PRO A 402 -0.24 -14.68 -18.36
N ALA A 403 -0.93 -14.60 -19.49
CA ALA A 403 -2.06 -13.70 -19.65
C ALA A 403 -3.15 -14.30 -20.53
N GLN A 404 -4.38 -13.84 -20.31
CA GLN A 404 -5.57 -14.30 -21.03
C GLN A 404 -6.61 -13.18 -21.11
N ARG A 405 -7.26 -13.04 -22.27
CA ARG A 405 -8.42 -12.16 -22.38
C ARG A 405 -9.53 -12.64 -21.44
N VAL A 406 -10.27 -11.72 -20.82
CA VAL A 406 -11.36 -12.09 -19.92
C VAL A 406 -12.40 -12.97 -20.61
N GLN A 407 -12.76 -12.68 -21.86
CA GLN A 407 -13.72 -13.48 -22.62
C GLN A 407 -13.24 -14.92 -22.87
N ASP A 408 -11.94 -15.10 -23.14
CA ASP A 408 -11.34 -16.42 -23.34
C ASP A 408 -11.20 -17.19 -22.00
N PHE A 409 -10.92 -16.51 -20.91
CA PHE A 409 -10.95 -17.10 -19.56
C PHE A 409 -12.34 -17.63 -19.20
N LEU A 410 -13.39 -16.85 -19.50
CA LEU A 410 -14.79 -17.25 -19.28
C LEU A 410 -15.16 -18.45 -20.17
N ALA A 411 -14.63 -18.50 -21.40
CA ALA A 411 -14.86 -19.58 -22.36
C ALA A 411 -13.97 -20.81 -22.13
N GLY A 412 -12.99 -20.76 -21.21
CA GLY A 412 -12.09 -21.88 -20.91
C GLY A 412 -11.12 -22.20 -22.05
N ARG A 413 -10.62 -21.22 -22.78
CA ARG A 413 -9.69 -21.41 -23.92
C ARG A 413 -8.55 -20.43 -23.87
N VAL A 414 -7.37 -20.82 -24.38
CA VAL A 414 -6.21 -19.93 -24.56
C VAL A 414 -6.55 -18.83 -25.55
N SER A 415 -6.10 -17.59 -25.27
CA SER A 415 -6.29 -16.46 -26.18
C SER A 415 -5.39 -16.60 -27.42
N ALA A 416 -5.97 -16.47 -28.61
CA ALA A 416 -5.24 -16.50 -29.87
C ALA A 416 -4.31 -15.28 -30.05
N SER A 417 -4.69 -14.14 -29.44
CA SER A 417 -3.90 -12.90 -29.42
C SER A 417 -4.17 -12.12 -28.15
N LEU A 418 -3.17 -11.39 -27.66
CA LEU A 418 -3.29 -10.53 -26.50
C LEU A 418 -3.19 -9.05 -26.89
N PRO A 419 -3.96 -8.15 -26.23
CA PRO A 419 -3.84 -6.72 -26.47
C PRO A 419 -2.51 -6.17 -25.92
N VAL A 420 -2.22 -4.92 -26.27
CA VAL A 420 -1.13 -4.15 -25.64
C VAL A 420 -1.42 -4.01 -24.14
N THR A 421 -0.38 -4.14 -23.32
CA THR A 421 -0.44 -4.07 -21.87
C THR A 421 0.57 -3.10 -21.31
N SER A 422 0.33 -2.64 -20.10
CA SER A 422 1.28 -1.84 -19.33
C SER A 422 2.39 -2.68 -18.66
N TYR A 423 2.30 -4.01 -18.68
CA TYR A 423 3.29 -4.89 -18.05
C TYR A 423 4.55 -5.00 -18.91
N HIS A 424 5.61 -4.32 -18.48
CA HIS A 424 6.82 -4.12 -19.28
C HIS A 424 7.62 -5.39 -19.57
N PRO A 425 7.77 -6.38 -18.65
CA PRO A 425 8.54 -7.59 -18.94
C PRO A 425 7.94 -8.46 -20.05
N GLY A 426 6.69 -8.19 -20.45
CA GLY A 426 5.97 -8.90 -21.48
C GLY A 426 5.07 -10.00 -20.96
N ILE A 427 4.14 -10.41 -21.81
CA ILE A 427 3.11 -11.40 -21.48
C ILE A 427 3.17 -12.60 -22.44
N THR A 428 2.66 -13.74 -21.98
CA THR A 428 2.58 -14.98 -22.75
C THR A 428 1.14 -15.49 -22.71
N PRO A 429 0.50 -15.81 -23.86
CA PRO A 429 -0.82 -16.42 -23.86
C PRO A 429 -0.81 -17.74 -23.09
N TRP A 430 -1.71 -17.88 -22.12
CA TRP A 430 -1.81 -19.07 -21.29
C TRP A 430 -3.24 -19.26 -20.80
N ASP A 431 -3.66 -20.49 -20.54
CA ASP A 431 -4.95 -20.74 -19.88
C ASP A 431 -4.80 -20.57 -18.36
N LEU A 432 -5.26 -19.46 -17.86
CA LEU A 432 -5.22 -19.17 -16.41
C LEU A 432 -6.13 -20.10 -15.58
N ASN A 433 -7.09 -20.79 -16.23
CA ASN A 433 -7.89 -21.81 -15.55
C ASN A 433 -7.08 -23.07 -15.22
N ALA A 434 -6.04 -23.36 -16.00
CA ALA A 434 -5.11 -24.45 -15.72
C ALA A 434 -4.02 -24.09 -14.72
N LEU A 435 -3.78 -22.77 -14.52
CA LEU A 435 -2.77 -22.25 -13.60
C LEU A 435 -3.29 -22.07 -12.18
N LEU A 436 -4.45 -21.45 -12.06
CA LEU A 436 -5.03 -21.10 -10.76
C LEU A 436 -5.82 -22.30 -10.19
N PRO A 437 -5.97 -22.40 -8.85
CA PRO A 437 -6.78 -23.43 -8.23
C PRO A 437 -8.23 -23.40 -8.75
N PRO A 438 -8.86 -24.57 -9.01
CA PRO A 438 -10.22 -24.64 -9.57
C PRO A 438 -11.26 -23.85 -8.76
N SER A 439 -11.15 -23.86 -7.43
CA SER A 439 -12.04 -23.10 -6.54
C SER A 439 -11.88 -21.60 -6.67
N VAL A 440 -10.69 -21.11 -6.99
CA VAL A 440 -10.42 -19.69 -7.28
C VAL A 440 -10.99 -19.34 -8.65
N CYS A 441 -10.75 -20.16 -9.69
CA CYS A 441 -11.25 -19.93 -11.04
C CYS A 441 -12.78 -19.87 -11.10
N SER A 442 -13.49 -20.81 -10.44
CA SER A 442 -14.95 -20.83 -10.38
C SER A 442 -15.49 -19.50 -9.85
N ARG A 443 -14.99 -19.05 -8.71
CA ARG A 443 -15.41 -17.79 -8.08
C ARG A 443 -15.03 -16.56 -8.90
N MET A 444 -13.87 -16.58 -9.56
CA MET A 444 -13.48 -15.51 -10.47
C MET A 444 -14.45 -15.40 -11.66
N ARG A 445 -14.87 -16.49 -12.27
CA ARG A 445 -15.85 -16.48 -13.39
C ARG A 445 -17.18 -15.83 -12.97
N GLU A 446 -17.73 -16.25 -11.83
CA GLU A 446 -18.97 -15.66 -11.31
C GLU A 446 -18.77 -14.19 -10.91
N GLY A 447 -17.60 -13.87 -10.31
CA GLY A 447 -17.22 -12.51 -9.95
C GLY A 447 -17.12 -11.58 -11.15
N LEU A 448 -16.55 -12.04 -12.27
CA LEU A 448 -16.47 -11.27 -13.52
C LEU A 448 -17.87 -10.92 -14.06
N VAL A 449 -18.77 -11.89 -14.08
CA VAL A 449 -20.16 -11.68 -14.51
C VAL A 449 -20.89 -10.70 -13.58
N PHE A 450 -20.67 -10.83 -12.27
CA PHE A 450 -21.28 -9.92 -11.29
C PHE A 450 -20.72 -8.50 -11.42
N PHE A 451 -19.42 -8.35 -11.61
CA PHE A 451 -18.76 -7.05 -11.72
C PHE A 451 -19.09 -6.33 -13.03
N ASP A 452 -19.27 -7.08 -14.13
CA ASP A 452 -19.70 -6.50 -15.40
C ASP A 452 -21.10 -5.85 -15.31
N ARG A 453 -22.00 -6.45 -14.51
CA ARG A 453 -23.31 -5.84 -14.22
C ARG A 453 -23.21 -4.54 -13.44
N LYS A 454 -22.18 -4.37 -12.62
CA LYS A 454 -21.92 -3.17 -11.80
C LYS A 454 -21.15 -2.10 -12.56
N LEU A 455 -20.21 -2.54 -13.38
CA LEU A 455 -19.31 -1.70 -14.18
C LEU A 455 -19.25 -2.29 -15.59
N ARG A 456 -20.16 -1.86 -16.43
CA ARG A 456 -20.36 -2.41 -17.77
C ARG A 456 -19.09 -2.34 -18.60
N GLY A 457 -18.66 -3.46 -19.16
CA GLY A 457 -17.42 -3.61 -19.91
C GLY A 457 -16.24 -4.08 -19.04
N PHE A 458 -16.45 -4.33 -17.74
CA PHE A 458 -15.44 -4.90 -16.86
C PHE A 458 -14.95 -6.27 -17.34
N ALA A 459 -15.87 -7.10 -17.86
CA ALA A 459 -15.56 -8.37 -18.51
C ALA A 459 -15.60 -8.26 -20.05
N GLY A 460 -15.37 -7.07 -20.61
CA GLY A 460 -15.43 -6.81 -22.05
C GLY A 460 -14.21 -7.34 -22.83
N GLU A 461 -14.23 -7.08 -24.14
CA GLU A 461 -13.18 -7.53 -25.08
C GLU A 461 -11.81 -6.93 -24.82
N ASP A 462 -11.75 -5.71 -24.25
CA ASP A 462 -10.52 -4.99 -23.94
C ASP A 462 -9.93 -5.37 -22.56
N ALA A 463 -10.63 -6.21 -21.80
CA ALA A 463 -10.19 -6.63 -20.47
C ALA A 463 -9.18 -7.78 -20.56
N LEU A 464 -8.04 -7.61 -19.88
CA LEU A 464 -6.93 -8.55 -19.87
C LEU A 464 -6.61 -9.01 -18.44
N LEU A 465 -6.49 -10.32 -18.23
CA LEU A 465 -5.99 -10.93 -17.00
C LEU A 465 -4.50 -11.24 -17.16
N ILE A 466 -3.71 -10.89 -16.13
CA ILE A 466 -2.23 -11.03 -16.19
C ILE A 466 -1.72 -11.66 -14.91
N GLY A 467 -0.92 -12.70 -15.05
CA GLY A 467 -0.09 -13.37 -14.07
C GLY A 467 -0.82 -13.82 -12.83
N CYS A 468 -0.12 -14.03 -11.75
CA CYS A 468 -0.77 -14.15 -10.46
C CYS A 468 -0.45 -12.96 -9.53
N GLU A 469 -1.46 -12.52 -8.81
CA GLU A 469 -1.33 -11.65 -7.66
C GLU A 469 -1.63 -12.46 -6.39
N THR A 470 -0.57 -12.81 -5.66
CA THR A 470 -0.65 -13.66 -4.49
C THR A 470 -0.35 -12.91 -3.21
N ARG A 471 0.29 -11.74 -3.32
CA ARG A 471 0.82 -10.98 -2.18
C ARG A 471 -0.08 -9.80 -1.81
N THR A 472 -1.39 -10.05 -1.70
CA THR A 472 -2.38 -9.04 -1.29
C THR A 472 -2.26 -8.65 0.18
N SER A 473 -1.90 -9.60 1.03
CA SER A 473 -1.64 -9.42 2.47
C SER A 473 -0.80 -10.59 3.00
N SER A 474 -0.30 -10.44 4.24
CA SER A 474 0.40 -11.54 4.90
C SER A 474 -0.50 -12.76 5.10
N PRO A 475 -0.10 -13.97 4.70
CA PRO A 475 -0.79 -15.22 5.03
C PRO A 475 -0.47 -15.71 6.45
N VAL A 476 0.41 -15.00 7.17
CA VAL A 476 0.86 -15.30 8.52
C VAL A 476 0.62 -14.10 9.42
N ARG A 477 0.20 -14.35 10.64
CA ARG A 477 0.22 -13.39 11.73
C ARG A 477 1.37 -13.72 12.68
N ILE A 478 2.14 -12.71 13.05
CA ILE A 478 3.07 -12.78 14.18
C ILE A 478 2.29 -12.22 15.37
N PRO A 479 1.80 -13.05 16.30
CA PRO A 479 0.89 -12.60 17.35
C PRO A 479 1.58 -11.63 18.30
N ARG A 480 0.79 -10.77 18.91
CA ARG A 480 1.21 -9.84 19.94
C ARG A 480 0.10 -9.62 20.96
N ASP A 481 0.46 -9.38 22.20
CA ASP A 481 -0.47 -9.01 23.25
C ASP A 481 -1.19 -7.69 22.92
N ALA A 482 -2.48 -7.60 23.18
CA ALA A 482 -3.29 -6.46 22.78
C ALA A 482 -2.95 -5.17 23.56
N SER A 483 -2.45 -5.28 24.77
CA SER A 483 -2.13 -4.18 25.67
C SER A 483 -0.68 -3.72 25.53
N THR A 484 0.27 -4.66 25.53
CA THR A 484 1.70 -4.37 25.51
C THR A 484 2.28 -4.33 24.10
N LEU A 485 1.58 -4.85 23.10
CA LEU A 485 2.02 -5.05 21.71
C LEU A 485 3.29 -5.92 21.56
N GLN A 486 3.72 -6.59 22.61
CA GLN A 486 4.85 -7.50 22.58
C GLN A 486 4.44 -8.90 22.09
N HIS A 487 5.37 -9.62 21.52
CA HIS A 487 5.19 -11.05 21.21
C HIS A 487 4.98 -11.85 22.50
N PRO A 488 3.98 -12.75 22.59
CA PRO A 488 3.61 -13.39 23.85
C PRO A 488 4.71 -14.26 24.48
N GLN A 489 5.65 -14.77 23.67
CA GLN A 489 6.73 -15.64 24.12
C GLN A 489 8.08 -14.93 24.22
N LEU A 490 8.24 -13.70 23.71
CA LEU A 490 9.53 -13.02 23.67
C LEU A 490 9.37 -11.53 24.03
N ALA A 491 9.66 -11.20 25.27
CA ALA A 491 9.59 -9.81 25.73
C ALA A 491 10.53 -8.89 24.92
N GLY A 492 10.11 -7.64 24.71
CA GLY A 492 10.86 -6.67 23.93
C GLY A 492 10.78 -6.83 22.41
N LEU A 493 10.13 -7.88 21.89
CA LEU A 493 9.82 -8.03 20.47
C LEU A 493 8.45 -7.45 20.15
N PHE A 494 8.38 -6.48 19.22
CA PHE A 494 7.17 -5.80 18.81
C PHE A 494 6.85 -6.10 17.34
N PRO A 495 6.00 -7.11 17.04
CA PRO A 495 5.53 -7.37 15.69
C PRO A 495 4.73 -6.18 15.15
N CYS A 496 5.13 -5.63 14.01
CA CYS A 496 4.62 -4.36 13.49
C CYS A 496 4.19 -4.46 12.01
N GLY A 497 3.12 -3.78 11.69
CA GLY A 497 2.71 -3.47 10.34
C GLY A 497 2.12 -4.65 9.59
N GLU A 498 2.29 -4.63 8.28
CA GLU A 498 1.68 -5.59 7.36
C GLU A 498 2.31 -6.97 7.45
N GLY A 499 3.62 -7.06 7.67
CA GLY A 499 4.32 -8.32 7.88
C GLY A 499 3.85 -9.07 9.11
N ALA A 500 3.52 -8.36 10.17
CA ALA A 500 2.94 -8.96 11.37
C ALA A 500 1.43 -9.27 11.26
N GLY A 501 0.78 -8.88 10.15
CA GLY A 501 -0.64 -9.11 9.91
C GLY A 501 -1.57 -8.08 10.55
N PHE A 502 -1.07 -6.90 10.95
CA PHE A 502 -1.84 -5.85 11.62
C PHE A 502 -2.12 -4.62 10.75
N ALA A 503 -1.59 -4.54 9.54
CA ALA A 503 -1.83 -3.44 8.62
C ALA A 503 -2.11 -3.96 7.19
N GLY A 504 -2.53 -3.08 6.30
CA GLY A 504 -2.81 -3.42 4.91
C GLY A 504 -2.65 -2.18 4.01
N GLY A 505 -1.60 -1.37 4.22
CA GLY A 505 -1.28 -0.21 3.41
C GLY A 505 -0.47 0.84 4.17
N ILE A 506 -0.02 1.88 3.48
CA ILE A 506 0.94 2.89 3.97
C ILE A 506 0.51 3.50 5.30
N VAL A 507 -0.69 4.08 5.36
CA VAL A 507 -1.17 4.81 6.56
C VAL A 507 -1.41 3.88 7.74
N SER A 508 -2.02 2.71 7.51
CA SER A 508 -2.27 1.75 8.59
C SER A 508 -0.97 1.17 9.16
N ALA A 509 0.06 0.97 8.32
CA ALA A 509 1.38 0.54 8.77
C ALA A 509 2.10 1.66 9.54
N ALA A 510 2.01 2.91 9.07
CA ALA A 510 2.57 4.08 9.76
C ALA A 510 1.97 4.25 11.17
N LEU A 511 0.64 4.17 11.28
CA LEU A 511 -0.06 4.24 12.59
C LEU A 511 0.35 3.09 13.52
N ASP A 512 0.51 1.89 12.98
CA ASP A 512 0.92 0.73 13.77
C ASP A 512 2.37 0.86 14.26
N GLY A 513 3.27 1.39 13.43
CA GLY A 513 4.65 1.71 13.82
C GLY A 513 4.72 2.72 14.96
N ARG A 514 3.93 3.81 14.90
CA ARG A 514 3.82 4.78 15.99
C ARG A 514 3.35 4.13 17.30
N ARG A 515 2.32 3.29 17.23
CA ARG A 515 1.81 2.57 18.40
C ARG A 515 2.85 1.62 19.01
N CYS A 516 3.63 0.91 18.17
CA CYS A 516 4.72 0.07 18.67
C CYS A 516 5.78 0.91 19.40
N ALA A 517 6.17 2.07 18.88
CA ALA A 517 7.12 2.96 19.54
C ALA A 517 6.57 3.50 20.89
N GLU A 518 5.30 3.85 20.95
CA GLU A 518 4.61 4.24 22.19
C GLU A 518 4.60 3.12 23.23
N ALA A 519 4.36 1.88 22.78
CA ALA A 519 4.42 0.70 23.66
C ALA A 519 5.84 0.42 24.18
N VAL A 520 6.87 0.63 23.35
CA VAL A 520 8.27 0.55 23.80
C VAL A 520 8.58 1.56 24.89
N GLN A 521 8.05 2.79 24.76
CA GLN A 521 8.25 3.84 25.79
C GLN A 521 7.68 3.45 27.15
N GLN A 522 6.60 2.68 27.16
CA GLN A 522 5.92 2.23 28.39
C GLN A 522 6.61 1.04 29.06
N MET A 523 7.62 0.42 28.40
CA MET A 523 8.39 -0.67 29.02
C MET A 523 9.17 -0.16 30.24
N PRO A 524 9.27 -0.96 31.31
CA PRO A 524 10.13 -0.64 32.44
C PRO A 524 11.58 -0.38 31.97
N LEU A 525 12.23 0.58 32.61
CA LEU A 525 13.68 0.77 32.46
C LEU A 525 14.35 -0.46 33.11
N SER A 526 14.96 -1.32 32.31
CA SER A 526 15.73 -2.48 32.75
C SER A 526 17.17 -2.11 32.96
#